data_ed7f3377739052d49caf7021eb5218b3
#
_entry.id   ed7f3377739052d49caf7021eb5218b3
#
_cell.length_a   1.000
_cell.length_b   1.000
_cell.length_c   1.000
_cell.angle_alpha   90.00
_cell.angle_beta   90.00
_cell.angle_gamma   90.00
#
_symmetry.space_group_name_H-M   'P 1'
#
loop_
_entity.id
_entity.type
_entity.pdbx_description
1 polymer ?
#
loop_
_entity_poly.entity_id
_entity_poly.type
_entity_poly.pdbx_seq_one_letter_code
_entity_poly.pdbx_strand_id
1 'polypeptide(L)'
;MRILGIDPGLARVGYGVIDIQDGCQRMLDCGIIQTDSGRSDGDRMVEIAGDLRQLIRIWRPELAAVEKFFFYRSSNTINVVQARGVVVMTLARFKIPMVEFPPMQIKLAVAGFGHAEKDEVLEAVMRELNLEEPPRPDDAAMPWRWR
;
A
#
# COMPACT_ATOMS: atom_id res chain seq x y z
N MET A 1 -4.39 -17.10 2.70
CA MET A 1 -4.73 -15.81 3.34
C MET A 1 -4.22 -14.66 2.48
N ARG A 2 -5.12 -13.77 2.08
CA ARG A 2 -4.74 -12.59 1.29
C ARG A 2 -4.52 -11.38 2.18
N ILE A 3 -3.41 -10.70 1.96
CA ILE A 3 -3.02 -9.50 2.69
C ILE A 3 -2.86 -8.35 1.72
N LEU A 4 -3.46 -7.20 2.06
CA LEU A 4 -3.30 -5.94 1.35
C LEU A 4 -2.34 -5.04 2.12
N GLY A 5 -1.15 -4.80 1.56
CA GLY A 5 -0.21 -3.81 2.08
C GLY A 5 -0.53 -2.42 1.54
N ILE A 6 -0.46 -1.39 2.36
CA ILE A 6 -0.77 -0.01 1.99
C ILE A 6 0.25 0.96 2.59
N ASP A 7 0.79 1.84 1.75
CA ASP A 7 1.58 3.01 2.12
C ASP A 7 0.76 4.29 1.81
N PRO A 8 0.16 4.93 2.83
CA PRO A 8 -0.76 6.04 2.61
C PRO A 8 -0.06 7.35 2.23
N GLY A 9 -0.51 7.98 1.16
CA GLY A 9 -0.13 9.34 0.78
C GLY A 9 -1.23 9.97 -0.08
N LEU A 10 -1.41 11.31 -0.02
CA LEU A 10 -2.48 11.95 -0.80
C LEU A 10 -2.18 11.98 -2.29
N ALA A 11 -0.94 12.25 -2.67
CA ALA A 11 -0.52 12.24 -4.07
C ALA A 11 -0.41 10.81 -4.62
N ARG A 12 0.08 9.89 -3.81
CA ARG A 12 0.29 8.49 -4.15
C ARG A 12 0.00 7.60 -2.96
N VAL A 13 -0.86 6.62 -3.15
CA VAL A 13 -1.04 5.51 -2.21
C VAL A 13 -0.41 4.28 -2.83
N GLY A 14 0.69 3.82 -2.27
CA GLY A 14 1.32 2.56 -2.67
C GLY A 14 0.49 1.38 -2.15
N TYR A 15 0.36 0.33 -2.95
CA TYR A 15 -0.28 -0.91 -2.50
C TYR A 15 0.42 -2.15 -3.05
N GLY A 16 0.28 -3.25 -2.32
CA GLY A 16 0.66 -4.58 -2.75
C GLY A 16 -0.31 -5.61 -2.20
N VAL A 17 -0.58 -6.66 -2.98
CA VAL A 17 -1.44 -7.77 -2.58
C VAL A 17 -0.63 -9.05 -2.63
N ILE A 18 -0.57 -9.75 -1.52
CA ILE A 18 0.06 -11.08 -1.43
C ILE A 18 -0.94 -12.13 -1.00
N ASP A 19 -0.74 -13.34 -1.47
CA ASP A 19 -1.45 -14.52 -0.98
C ASP A 19 -0.47 -15.46 -0.28
N ILE A 20 -0.85 -15.91 0.91
CA ILE A 20 -0.06 -16.85 1.72
C ILE A 20 -0.82 -18.17 1.76
N GLN A 21 -0.23 -19.21 1.16
CA GLN A 21 -0.77 -20.57 1.16
C GLN A 21 0.34 -21.57 1.49
N ASP A 22 0.09 -22.43 2.46
CA ASP A 22 1.01 -23.49 2.88
C ASP A 22 2.44 -23.01 3.18
N GLY A 23 2.56 -21.81 3.77
CA GLY A 23 3.84 -21.17 4.08
C GLY A 23 4.53 -20.51 2.88
N CYS A 24 3.96 -20.58 1.68
CA CYS A 24 4.46 -19.91 0.49
C CYS A 24 3.77 -18.57 0.30
N GLN A 25 4.56 -17.54 0.01
CA GLN A 25 4.07 -16.19 -0.30
C GLN A 25 4.12 -15.95 -1.80
N ARG A 26 3.04 -15.43 -2.34
CA ARG A 26 2.94 -15.07 -3.76
C ARG A 26 2.38 -13.66 -3.91
N MET A 27 3.06 -12.83 -4.67
CA MET A 27 2.53 -11.53 -5.07
C MET A 27 1.43 -11.71 -6.12
N LEU A 28 0.26 -11.14 -5.85
CA LEU A 28 -0.88 -11.14 -6.78
C LEU A 28 -0.96 -9.84 -7.58
N ASP A 29 -0.66 -8.70 -6.94
CA ASP A 29 -0.75 -7.38 -7.54
C ASP A 29 0.09 -6.37 -6.77
N CYS A 30 0.53 -5.31 -7.43
CA CYS A 30 1.12 -4.14 -6.78
C CYS A 30 0.92 -2.91 -7.67
N GLY A 31 0.90 -1.74 -7.07
CA GLY A 31 0.73 -0.52 -7.84
C GLY A 31 0.62 0.74 -6.99
N ILE A 32 0.19 1.80 -7.63
CA ILE A 32 -0.01 3.12 -7.01
C ILE A 32 -1.40 3.64 -7.37
N ILE A 33 -2.14 4.11 -6.37
CA ILE A 33 -3.28 5.00 -6.56
C ILE A 33 -2.71 6.41 -6.63
N GLN A 34 -2.75 7.03 -7.79
CA GLN A 34 -2.22 8.36 -8.01
C GLN A 34 -3.36 9.37 -8.18
N THR A 35 -3.27 10.51 -7.49
CA THR A 35 -4.22 11.62 -7.61
C THR A 35 -3.54 12.86 -8.18
N ASP A 36 -4.30 13.67 -8.92
CA ASP A 36 -3.82 14.91 -9.51
C ASP A 36 -3.76 16.03 -8.46
N SER A 37 -2.60 16.69 -8.34
CA SER A 37 -2.38 17.82 -7.42
C SER A 37 -3.19 19.07 -7.78
N GLY A 38 -3.69 19.19 -9.03
CA GLY A 38 -4.55 20.27 -9.48
C GLY A 38 -6.00 20.16 -9.00
N ARG A 39 -6.39 19.02 -8.39
CA ARG A 39 -7.72 18.79 -7.85
C ARG A 39 -7.80 19.14 -6.36
N SER A 40 -9.01 19.38 -5.87
CA SER A 40 -9.24 19.61 -4.44
C SER A 40 -8.85 18.40 -3.61
N ASP A 41 -8.41 18.61 -2.37
CA ASP A 41 -8.06 17.50 -1.46
C ASP A 41 -9.26 16.56 -1.24
N GLY A 42 -10.47 17.11 -1.16
CA GLY A 42 -11.69 16.32 -1.04
C GLY A 42 -11.91 15.38 -2.22
N ASP A 43 -11.78 15.88 -3.47
CA ASP A 43 -11.92 15.07 -4.68
C ASP A 43 -10.84 13.97 -4.76
N ARG A 44 -9.62 14.31 -4.36
CA ARG A 44 -8.51 13.36 -4.30
C ARG A 44 -8.79 12.24 -3.28
N MET A 45 -9.32 12.59 -2.11
CA MET A 45 -9.72 11.60 -1.10
C MET A 45 -10.85 10.71 -1.59
N VAL A 46 -11.83 11.24 -2.31
CA VAL A 46 -12.91 10.45 -2.92
C VAL A 46 -12.35 9.47 -3.96
N GLU A 47 -11.38 9.89 -4.77
CA GLU A 47 -10.71 9.03 -5.74
C GLU A 47 -9.95 7.88 -5.05
N ILE A 48 -9.16 8.19 -4.02
CA ILE A 48 -8.46 7.16 -3.23
C ILE A 48 -9.45 6.15 -2.65
N ALA A 49 -10.55 6.61 -2.05
CA ALA A 49 -11.57 5.73 -1.50
C ALA A 49 -12.22 4.84 -2.57
N GLY A 50 -12.46 5.39 -3.75
CA GLY A 50 -13.03 4.67 -4.89
C GLY A 50 -12.11 3.56 -5.40
N ASP A 51 -10.86 3.88 -5.65
CA ASP A 51 -9.86 2.93 -6.15
C ASP A 51 -9.56 1.85 -5.10
N LEU A 52 -9.43 2.22 -3.83
CA LEU A 52 -9.23 1.25 -2.75
C LEU A 52 -10.41 0.29 -2.60
N ARG A 53 -11.66 0.78 -2.76
CA ARG A 53 -12.84 -0.10 -2.80
C ARG A 53 -12.77 -1.11 -3.93
N GLN A 54 -12.30 -0.72 -5.11
CA GLN A 54 -12.15 -1.63 -6.24
C GLN A 54 -11.11 -2.70 -5.95
N LEU A 55 -9.93 -2.32 -5.42
CA LEU A 55 -8.90 -3.27 -4.99
C LEU A 55 -9.46 -4.30 -4.01
N ILE A 56 -10.17 -3.84 -2.98
CA ILE A 56 -10.78 -4.71 -1.97
C ILE A 56 -11.77 -5.68 -2.60
N ARG A 57 -12.62 -5.22 -3.54
CA ARG A 57 -13.60 -6.08 -4.20
C ARG A 57 -12.98 -7.13 -5.10
N ILE A 58 -11.90 -6.77 -5.80
CA ILE A 58 -11.20 -7.68 -6.72
C ILE A 58 -10.43 -8.73 -5.92
N TRP A 59 -9.61 -8.29 -4.98
CA TRP A 59 -8.67 -9.17 -4.28
C TRP A 59 -9.23 -9.80 -3.01
N ARG A 60 -10.27 -9.22 -2.41
CA ARG A 60 -10.93 -9.70 -1.19
C ARG A 60 -9.92 -10.03 -0.09
N PRO A 61 -9.09 -9.06 0.36
CA PRO A 61 -8.10 -9.30 1.39
C PRO A 61 -8.78 -9.60 2.74
N GLU A 62 -8.16 -10.49 3.50
CA GLU A 62 -8.61 -10.88 4.84
C GLU A 62 -7.96 -10.02 5.92
N LEU A 63 -6.84 -9.37 5.59
CA LEU A 63 -6.06 -8.50 6.47
C LEU A 63 -5.47 -7.35 5.66
N ALA A 64 -5.35 -6.18 6.27
CA ALA A 64 -4.58 -5.06 5.73
C ALA A 64 -3.38 -4.75 6.64
N ALA A 65 -2.21 -4.58 6.03
CA ALA A 65 -1.00 -4.09 6.68
C ALA A 65 -0.74 -2.66 6.19
N VAL A 66 -0.76 -1.69 7.09
CA VAL A 66 -0.62 -0.27 6.73
C VAL A 66 0.68 0.27 7.32
N GLU A 67 1.45 0.97 6.49
CA GLU A 67 2.63 1.67 6.98
C GLU A 67 2.22 2.77 7.96
N LYS A 68 2.80 2.71 9.17
CA LYS A 68 2.53 3.69 10.22
C LYS A 68 3.31 4.97 9.96
N PHE A 69 2.57 6.08 9.87
CA PHE A 69 3.17 7.38 9.72
C PHE A 69 3.83 7.84 11.05
N PHE A 70 5.08 8.33 10.95
CA PHE A 70 5.75 9.04 12.02
C PHE A 70 5.78 10.54 11.72
N PHE A 71 5.53 11.34 12.75
CA PHE A 71 5.62 12.80 12.68
C PHE A 71 7.06 13.24 12.43
N TYR A 72 7.44 13.32 11.17
CA TYR A 72 8.52 14.19 10.78
C TYR A 72 7.92 15.57 10.48
N ARG A 73 8.59 16.63 10.89
CA ARG A 73 8.21 18.02 10.55
C ARG A 73 8.34 18.21 9.04
N SER A 74 7.36 17.78 8.28
CA SER A 74 7.30 18.00 6.85
C SER A 74 6.01 18.74 6.48
N SER A 75 6.07 19.56 5.45
CA SER A 75 4.90 20.28 4.90
C SER A 75 3.78 19.35 4.44
N ASN A 76 4.08 18.08 4.21
CA ASN A 76 3.13 17.09 3.70
C ASN A 76 2.42 16.26 4.80
N THR A 77 2.67 16.54 6.08
CA THR A 77 2.10 15.77 7.20
C THR A 77 0.57 15.71 7.15
N ILE A 78 -0.08 16.84 6.90
CA ILE A 78 -1.55 16.93 6.84
C ILE A 78 -2.10 16.02 5.74
N ASN A 79 -1.50 16.07 4.55
CA ASN A 79 -1.92 15.29 3.40
C ASN A 79 -1.81 13.78 3.64
N VAL A 80 -0.74 13.34 4.29
CA VAL A 80 -0.55 11.91 4.64
C VAL A 80 -1.57 11.47 5.68
N VAL A 81 -1.84 12.28 6.71
CA VAL A 81 -2.84 11.98 7.74
C VAL A 81 -4.24 11.90 7.16
N GLN A 82 -4.61 12.80 6.24
CA GLN A 82 -5.88 12.76 5.54
C GLN A 82 -6.04 11.49 4.70
N ALA A 83 -5.03 11.14 3.91
CA ALA A 83 -5.02 9.90 3.10
C ALA A 83 -5.12 8.65 3.99
N ARG A 84 -4.38 8.62 5.10
CA ARG A 84 -4.48 7.54 6.10
C ARG A 84 -5.90 7.42 6.64
N GLY A 85 -6.56 8.54 6.97
CA GLY A 85 -7.95 8.54 7.43
C GLY A 85 -8.90 7.89 6.43
N VAL A 86 -8.75 8.18 5.13
CA VAL A 86 -9.52 7.55 4.05
C VAL A 86 -9.28 6.05 3.98
N VAL A 87 -8.02 5.62 4.08
CA VAL A 87 -7.64 4.19 4.11
C VAL A 87 -8.31 3.48 5.28
N VAL A 88 -8.15 3.99 6.50
CA VAL A 88 -8.73 3.42 7.72
C VAL A 88 -10.26 3.32 7.62
N MET A 89 -10.91 4.40 7.19
CA MET A 89 -12.36 4.43 7.01
C MET A 89 -12.82 3.39 5.99
N THR A 90 -12.13 3.29 4.86
CA THR A 90 -12.50 2.35 3.79
C THR A 90 -12.34 0.90 4.24
N LEU A 91 -11.23 0.56 4.89
CA LEU A 91 -11.01 -0.78 5.44
C LEU A 91 -12.08 -1.16 6.48
N ALA A 92 -12.41 -0.22 7.37
CA ALA A 92 -13.45 -0.43 8.39
C ALA A 92 -14.83 -0.69 7.77
N ARG A 93 -15.20 0.02 6.70
CA ARG A 93 -16.48 -0.22 5.97
C ARG A 93 -16.56 -1.62 5.37
N PHE A 94 -15.45 -2.21 4.97
CA PHE A 94 -15.39 -3.58 4.48
C PHE A 94 -15.11 -4.61 5.58
N LYS A 95 -15.02 -4.18 6.84
CA LYS A 95 -14.73 -5.02 8.01
C LYS A 95 -13.40 -5.79 7.87
N ILE A 96 -12.43 -5.19 7.20
CA ILE A 96 -11.09 -5.76 7.06
C ILE A 96 -10.27 -5.35 8.28
N PRO A 97 -9.76 -6.30 9.08
CA PRO A 97 -8.87 -6.00 10.18
C PRO A 97 -7.58 -5.37 9.66
N MET A 98 -7.05 -4.40 10.41
CA MET A 98 -5.87 -3.63 10.04
C MET A 98 -4.80 -3.75 11.10
N VAL A 99 -3.56 -3.94 10.69
CA VAL A 99 -2.35 -3.84 11.51
C VAL A 99 -1.45 -2.74 10.96
N GLU A 100 -0.74 -2.05 11.84
CA GLU A 100 0.18 -0.99 11.43
C GLU A 100 1.61 -1.32 11.84
N PHE A 101 2.55 -1.04 10.94
CA PHE A 101 3.98 -1.24 11.17
C PHE A 101 4.77 0.02 10.90
N PRO A 102 5.65 0.44 11.82
CA PRO A 102 6.62 1.51 11.55
C PRO A 102 7.54 1.14 10.39
N PRO A 103 8.00 2.13 9.59
CA PRO A 103 8.94 1.87 8.47
C PRO A 103 10.17 1.08 8.88
N MET A 104 10.74 1.38 10.05
CA MET A 104 11.90 0.65 10.57
C MET A 104 11.60 -0.83 10.85
N GLN A 105 10.41 -1.16 11.35
CA GLN A 105 10.00 -2.56 11.55
C GLN A 105 9.80 -3.28 10.23
N ILE A 106 9.23 -2.60 9.23
CA ILE A 106 9.07 -3.16 7.88
C ILE A 106 10.44 -3.51 7.30
N LYS A 107 11.38 -2.57 7.34
CA LYS A 107 12.75 -2.78 6.87
C LYS A 107 13.46 -3.93 7.62
N LEU A 108 13.33 -3.97 8.94
CA LEU A 108 13.90 -5.03 9.76
C LEU A 108 13.33 -6.41 9.40
N ALA A 109 12.02 -6.50 9.22
CA ALA A 109 11.36 -7.76 8.88
C ALA A 109 11.73 -8.26 7.47
N VAL A 110 11.83 -7.36 6.50
CA VAL A 110 12.05 -7.70 5.10
C VAL A 110 13.53 -7.86 4.77
N ALA A 111 14.38 -6.89 5.15
CA ALA A 111 15.80 -6.84 4.80
C ALA A 111 16.73 -7.34 5.91
N GLY A 112 16.20 -7.57 7.12
CA GLY A 112 17.00 -8.04 8.27
C GLY A 112 17.60 -6.93 9.12
N PHE A 113 17.50 -5.65 8.72
CA PHE A 113 17.95 -4.49 9.51
C PHE A 113 17.13 -3.24 9.25
N GLY A 114 16.91 -2.45 10.30
CA GLY A 114 15.95 -1.34 10.29
C GLY A 114 16.38 -0.10 9.49
N HIS A 115 17.67 0.02 9.15
CA HIS A 115 18.23 1.12 8.37
C HIS A 115 18.52 0.74 6.92
N ALA A 116 17.95 -0.37 6.43
CA ALA A 116 18.12 -0.81 5.06
C ALA A 116 17.76 0.30 4.06
N GLU A 117 18.60 0.46 3.07
CA GLU A 117 18.36 1.37 1.96
C GLU A 117 17.27 0.81 1.03
N LYS A 118 16.71 1.68 0.17
CA LYS A 118 15.58 1.31 -0.69
C LYS A 118 15.89 0.12 -1.59
N ASP A 119 17.11 0.07 -2.15
CA ASP A 119 17.52 -1.01 -3.05
C ASP A 119 17.70 -2.33 -2.31
N GLU A 120 18.19 -2.30 -1.07
CA GLU A 120 18.33 -3.48 -0.21
C GLU A 120 16.97 -4.07 0.18
N VAL A 121 16.00 -3.19 0.47
CA VAL A 121 14.61 -3.61 0.71
C VAL A 121 14.00 -4.24 -0.55
N LEU A 122 14.23 -3.63 -1.72
CA LEU A 122 13.75 -4.15 -3.00
C LEU A 122 14.31 -5.54 -3.31
N GLU A 123 15.62 -5.72 -3.17
CA GLU A 123 16.28 -7.02 -3.35
C GLU A 123 15.71 -8.08 -2.39
N ALA A 124 15.49 -7.70 -1.13
CA ALA A 124 14.92 -8.60 -0.15
C ALA A 124 13.48 -9.00 -0.50
N VAL A 125 12.64 -8.05 -0.95
CA VAL A 125 11.28 -8.32 -1.42
C VAL A 125 11.30 -9.26 -2.63
N MET A 126 12.18 -9.02 -3.60
CA MET A 126 12.31 -9.87 -4.78
C MET A 126 12.67 -11.31 -4.41
N ARG A 127 13.61 -11.47 -3.49
CA ARG A 127 14.03 -12.79 -2.99
C ARG A 127 12.90 -13.50 -2.23
N GLU A 128 12.22 -12.78 -1.33
CA GLU A 128 11.16 -13.34 -0.48
C GLU A 128 9.93 -13.77 -1.29
N LEU A 129 9.59 -12.99 -2.32
CA LEU A 129 8.46 -13.26 -3.21
C LEU A 129 8.85 -14.02 -4.49
N ASN A 130 10.12 -14.41 -4.61
CA ASN A 130 10.68 -15.12 -5.76
C ASN A 130 10.37 -14.45 -7.11
N LEU A 131 10.61 -13.11 -7.17
CA LEU A 131 10.36 -12.30 -8.35
C LEU A 131 11.60 -12.29 -9.28
N GLU A 132 11.37 -12.46 -10.56
CA GLU A 132 12.43 -12.37 -11.58
C GLU A 132 12.80 -10.94 -11.93
N GLU A 133 11.83 -10.03 -11.83
CA GLU A 133 11.99 -8.59 -12.08
C GLU A 133 11.48 -7.75 -10.90
N PRO A 134 12.04 -6.54 -10.70
CA PRO A 134 11.54 -5.63 -9.70
C PRO A 134 10.04 -5.35 -9.89
N PRO A 135 9.24 -5.40 -8.81
CA PRO A 135 7.85 -5.01 -8.89
C PRO A 135 7.79 -3.53 -9.31
N ARG A 136 7.24 -3.27 -10.47
CA ARG A 136 7.04 -1.91 -10.95
C ARG A 136 5.65 -1.49 -10.57
N PRO A 137 5.48 -0.42 -9.79
CA PRO A 137 4.22 0.25 -9.66
C PRO A 137 3.91 0.90 -11.02
N ASP A 138 3.21 0.18 -11.88
CA ASP A 138 2.83 0.67 -13.19
C ASP A 138 1.39 1.20 -13.13
N ASP A 139 1.15 2.38 -13.71
CA ASP A 139 -0.20 2.92 -13.89
C ASP A 139 -1.09 1.98 -14.72
N ALA A 140 -0.49 1.09 -15.49
CA ALA A 140 -1.17 0.05 -16.24
C ALA A 140 -1.72 -1.09 -15.38
N ALA A 141 -1.30 -1.23 -14.12
CA ALA A 141 -1.77 -2.27 -13.21
C ALA A 141 -3.21 -2.05 -12.71
N MET A 142 -3.85 -0.94 -13.05
CA MET A 142 -5.25 -0.65 -12.73
C MET A 142 -6.13 -0.62 -13.99
N PRO A 143 -6.38 -1.75 -14.67
CA PRO A 143 -7.16 -1.76 -15.91
C PRO A 143 -8.61 -1.29 -15.75
N TRP A 144 -9.14 -1.24 -14.53
CA TRP A 144 -10.47 -0.70 -14.25
C TRP A 144 -10.53 0.82 -14.10
N ARG A 145 -9.39 1.49 -13.96
CA ARG A 145 -9.35 2.95 -13.78
C ARG A 145 -9.84 3.70 -15.03
N TRP A 146 -9.76 3.06 -16.18
CA TRP A 146 -10.15 3.63 -17.49
C TRP A 146 -11.53 3.15 -17.99
N ARG A 147 -12.28 2.44 -17.15
CA ARG A 147 -13.61 1.95 -17.52
C ARG A 147 -14.71 2.77 -16.83
#